data_b22ccc98799f96e1383c53b9aa26067a
#
_entry.id   b22ccc98799f96e1383c53b9aa26067a
#
_cell.length_a   1.000
_cell.length_b   1.000
_cell.length_c   1.000
_cell.angle_alpha   90.00
_cell.angle_beta   90.00
_cell.angle_gamma   90.00
#
_symmetry.space_group_name_H-M   'P 1'
#
loop_
_entity.id
_entity.type
_entity.pdbx_description
1 polymer ?
#
loop_
_entity_poly.entity_id
_entity_poly.type
_entity_poly.pdbx_seq_one_letter_code
_entity_poly.pdbx_strand_id
1 'polypeptide(L)'
;MQTEKYDCKPTLTDQQVLDFCRYGFIILEGVVNNTVNQRVSKYLDTRNSEELVDILEEEWFVDAVIKNSEAAGAVRSLLGKEFLLPRVISSHQVHCPAPAQPWHPDAGSIFTHRLDCLQVFYYPLGATKEMGPTELLPGSHLTRARNAFLG
;
A
#
# COMPACT_ATOMS: atom_id res chain seq x y z
N MET A 1 -11.77 13.97 -11.88
CA MET A 1 -11.76 13.97 -10.39
C MET A 1 -10.65 14.89 -9.91
N GLN A 2 -10.95 15.86 -9.07
CA GLN A 2 -9.91 16.73 -8.49
C GLN A 2 -9.08 15.92 -7.50
N THR A 3 -7.78 16.18 -7.45
CA THR A 3 -6.87 15.57 -6.47
C THR A 3 -7.17 16.16 -5.11
N GLU A 4 -7.61 15.33 -4.16
CA GLU A 4 -7.93 15.77 -2.81
C GLU A 4 -6.65 15.79 -1.98
N LYS A 5 -6.33 16.95 -1.42
CA LYS A 5 -5.29 17.09 -0.40
C LYS A 5 -5.88 16.70 0.95
N TYR A 6 -5.10 15.97 1.72
CA TYR A 6 -5.49 15.54 3.05
C TYR A 6 -4.37 15.82 4.06
N ASP A 7 -4.75 16.20 5.26
CA ASP A 7 -3.82 16.37 6.37
C ASP A 7 -4.43 15.79 7.65
N CYS A 8 -3.59 15.19 8.45
CA CYS A 8 -3.95 14.58 9.72
C CYS A 8 -2.74 14.59 10.68
N LYS A 9 -2.93 14.08 11.88
CA LYS A 9 -1.84 13.94 12.85
C LYS A 9 -0.87 12.83 12.41
N PRO A 10 0.46 13.05 12.40
CA PRO A 10 1.43 11.99 12.16
C PRO A 10 1.38 10.94 13.29
N THR A 11 1.57 9.68 12.97
CA THR A 11 1.46 8.57 13.93
C THR A 11 2.73 7.73 14.09
N LEU A 12 3.67 7.80 13.13
CA LEU A 12 4.93 7.07 13.26
C LEU A 12 5.84 7.73 14.30
N THR A 13 6.53 6.89 15.05
CA THR A 13 7.64 7.30 15.90
C THR A 13 8.89 7.59 15.05
N ASP A 14 9.83 8.33 15.60
CA ASP A 14 11.11 8.61 14.94
C ASP A 14 11.84 7.31 14.55
N GLN A 15 11.78 6.28 15.41
CA GLN A 15 12.36 4.98 15.12
C GLN A 15 11.70 4.31 13.90
N GLN A 16 10.39 4.34 13.80
CA GLN A 16 9.67 3.78 12.64
C GLN A 16 10.00 4.54 11.35
N VAL A 17 10.16 5.87 11.42
CA VAL A 17 10.61 6.66 10.26
C VAL A 17 12.03 6.26 9.85
N LEU A 18 12.94 6.09 10.79
CA LEU A 18 14.31 5.62 10.51
C LEU A 18 14.33 4.20 9.92
N ASP A 19 13.50 3.30 10.44
CA ASP A 19 13.36 1.94 9.93
C ASP A 19 12.80 1.94 8.50
N PHE A 20 11.82 2.81 8.21
CA PHE A 20 11.36 3.01 6.84
C PHE A 20 12.49 3.50 5.93
N CYS A 21 13.26 4.49 6.35
CA CYS A 21 14.40 4.98 5.56
C CYS A 21 15.43 3.89 5.30
N ARG A 22 15.61 2.97 6.25
CA ARG A 22 16.58 1.86 6.15
C ARG A 22 16.07 0.70 5.29
N TYR A 23 14.82 0.29 5.50
CA TYR A 23 14.28 -0.93 4.90
C TYR A 23 13.42 -0.67 3.66
N GLY A 24 12.83 0.52 3.53
CA GLY A 24 11.99 0.91 2.40
C GLY A 24 10.52 0.56 2.58
N PHE A 25 10.12 -0.03 3.69
CA PHE A 25 8.73 -0.36 4.00
C PHE A 25 8.45 -0.36 5.50
N ILE A 26 7.17 -0.30 5.84
CA ILE A 26 6.63 -0.49 7.18
C ILE A 26 5.43 -1.40 7.07
N ILE A 27 5.22 -2.24 8.08
CA ILE A 27 4.02 -3.05 8.23
C ILE A 27 3.21 -2.48 9.39
N LEU A 28 1.93 -2.21 9.15
CA LEU A 28 0.97 -1.78 10.15
C LEU A 28 -0.07 -2.90 10.32
N GLU A 29 -0.04 -3.57 11.46
CA GLU A 29 -0.93 -4.70 11.74
C GLU A 29 -2.20 -4.25 12.48
N GLY A 30 -3.35 -4.79 12.09
CA GLY A 30 -4.60 -4.60 12.82
C GLY A 30 -5.19 -3.20 12.78
N VAL A 31 -4.72 -2.33 11.89
CA VAL A 31 -5.14 -0.92 11.79
C VAL A 31 -6.61 -0.76 11.42
N VAL A 32 -7.09 -1.60 10.51
CA VAL A 32 -8.50 -1.60 10.09
C VAL A 32 -9.25 -2.70 10.83
N ASN A 33 -10.40 -2.37 11.41
CA ASN A 33 -11.16 -3.35 12.19
C ASN A 33 -11.74 -4.47 11.31
N ASN A 34 -11.96 -5.63 11.91
CA ASN A 34 -12.37 -6.84 11.21
C ASN A 34 -13.73 -6.69 10.48
N THR A 35 -14.66 -5.92 11.01
CA THR A 35 -15.97 -5.69 10.37
C THR A 35 -15.80 -4.96 9.02
N VAL A 36 -14.91 -3.97 8.98
CA VAL A 36 -14.57 -3.26 7.73
C VAL A 36 -13.83 -4.20 6.78
N ASN A 37 -12.86 -4.98 7.29
CA ASN A 37 -12.12 -5.96 6.49
C ASN A 37 -13.06 -6.95 5.78
N GLN A 38 -14.03 -7.51 6.51
CA GLN A 38 -15.04 -8.41 5.95
C GLN A 38 -15.94 -7.72 4.91
N ARG A 39 -16.30 -6.45 5.15
CA ARG A 39 -17.08 -5.67 4.19
C ARG A 39 -16.30 -5.42 2.90
N VAL A 40 -15.01 -5.09 3.01
CA VAL A 40 -14.13 -4.90 1.85
C VAL A 40 -13.99 -6.21 1.06
N SER A 41 -13.70 -7.32 1.75
CA SER A 41 -13.59 -8.63 1.09
C SER A 41 -14.85 -8.95 0.30
N LYS A 42 -16.02 -8.86 0.93
CA LYS A 42 -17.30 -9.10 0.26
C LYS A 42 -17.54 -8.16 -0.94
N TYR A 43 -17.10 -6.91 -0.83
CA TYR A 43 -17.19 -5.95 -1.93
C TYR A 43 -16.33 -6.38 -3.12
N LEU A 44 -15.09 -6.80 -2.86
CA LEU A 44 -14.14 -7.22 -3.88
C LEU A 44 -14.51 -8.57 -4.53
N ASP A 45 -15.08 -9.52 -3.78
CA ASP A 45 -15.51 -10.83 -4.27
C ASP A 45 -16.55 -10.75 -5.40
N THR A 46 -17.25 -9.64 -5.51
CA THR A 46 -18.26 -9.41 -6.56
C THR A 46 -17.70 -8.76 -7.82
N ARG A 47 -16.38 -8.52 -7.88
CA ARG A 47 -15.70 -7.78 -8.96
C ARG A 47 -14.58 -8.58 -9.57
N ASN A 48 -14.25 -8.27 -10.82
CA ASN A 48 -13.14 -8.90 -11.52
C ASN A 48 -11.80 -8.48 -10.90
N SER A 49 -10.90 -9.44 -10.75
CA SER A 49 -9.65 -9.32 -10.00
C SER A 49 -8.54 -8.51 -10.65
N GLU A 50 -8.67 -8.08 -11.89
CA GLU A 50 -7.59 -7.44 -12.64
C GLU A 50 -7.87 -5.98 -13.01
N GLU A 51 -9.01 -5.44 -12.61
CA GLU A 51 -9.43 -4.10 -13.00
C GLU A 51 -9.27 -3.09 -11.86
N LEU A 52 -9.16 -1.83 -12.23
CA LEU A 52 -9.32 -0.72 -11.30
C LEU A 52 -10.70 -0.83 -10.64
N VAL A 53 -10.71 -0.79 -9.33
CA VAL A 53 -11.96 -0.93 -8.58
C VAL A 53 -12.51 0.45 -8.20
N ASP A 54 -13.83 0.55 -8.25
CA ASP A 54 -14.60 1.75 -7.95
C ASP A 54 -14.82 1.99 -6.44
N ILE A 55 -14.17 1.22 -5.58
CA ILE A 55 -14.32 1.26 -4.12
C ILE A 55 -14.02 2.64 -3.51
N LEU A 56 -13.25 3.48 -4.21
CA LEU A 56 -13.03 4.88 -3.79
C LEU A 56 -14.27 5.76 -3.91
N GLU A 57 -15.32 5.32 -4.59
CA GLU A 57 -16.61 6.00 -4.64
C GLU A 57 -17.44 5.70 -3.39
N GLU A 58 -17.03 4.71 -2.60
CA GLU A 58 -17.68 4.30 -1.37
C GLU A 58 -17.12 5.12 -0.18
N GLU A 59 -17.89 6.08 0.29
CA GLU A 59 -17.53 6.96 1.41
C GLU A 59 -17.08 6.17 2.66
N TRP A 60 -17.80 5.08 2.98
CA TRP A 60 -17.44 4.22 4.11
C TRP A 60 -16.04 3.61 4.01
N PHE A 61 -15.59 3.30 2.78
CA PHE A 61 -14.24 2.77 2.56
C PHE A 61 -13.19 3.88 2.69
N VAL A 62 -13.46 5.02 2.09
CA VAL A 62 -12.57 6.18 2.18
C VAL A 62 -12.35 6.56 3.63
N ASP A 63 -13.40 6.65 4.44
CA ASP A 63 -13.30 7.04 5.84
C ASP A 63 -12.65 5.96 6.71
N ALA A 64 -13.03 4.69 6.54
CA ALA A 64 -12.55 3.62 7.41
C ALA A 64 -11.17 3.07 7.04
N VAL A 65 -10.75 3.17 5.78
CA VAL A 65 -9.49 2.61 5.28
C VAL A 65 -8.53 3.70 4.84
N ILE A 66 -8.92 4.55 3.90
CA ILE A 66 -8.01 5.57 3.32
C ILE A 66 -7.70 6.68 4.32
N LYS A 67 -8.72 7.21 4.99
CA LYS A 67 -8.61 8.26 6.03
C LYS A 67 -8.49 7.68 7.44
N ASN A 68 -8.28 6.37 7.58
CA ASN A 68 -8.01 5.76 8.87
C ASN A 68 -6.89 6.51 9.60
N SER A 69 -7.11 6.88 10.86
CA SER A 69 -6.21 7.79 11.57
C SER A 69 -4.78 7.26 11.70
N GLU A 70 -4.60 5.94 11.84
CA GLU A 70 -3.28 5.32 11.97
C GLU A 70 -2.62 5.16 10.60
N ALA A 71 -3.32 4.62 9.61
CA ALA A 71 -2.79 4.44 8.26
C ALA A 71 -2.48 5.79 7.58
N ALA A 72 -3.45 6.71 7.57
CA ALA A 72 -3.24 8.06 7.03
C ALA A 72 -2.18 8.83 7.81
N GLY A 73 -2.12 8.66 9.14
CA GLY A 73 -1.10 9.25 10.00
C GLY A 73 0.31 8.74 9.71
N ALA A 74 0.45 7.46 9.33
CA ALA A 74 1.73 6.92 8.88
C ALA A 74 2.16 7.54 7.54
N VAL A 75 1.24 7.63 6.57
CA VAL A 75 1.50 8.33 5.30
C VAL A 75 1.88 9.79 5.55
N ARG A 76 1.16 10.47 6.45
CA ARG A 76 1.44 11.84 6.88
C ARG A 76 2.83 11.99 7.49
N SER A 77 3.29 11.01 8.28
CA SER A 77 4.61 11.02 8.88
C SER A 77 5.73 10.97 7.85
N LEU A 78 5.49 10.31 6.71
CA LEU A 78 6.47 10.09 5.66
C LEU A 78 6.41 11.13 4.54
N LEU A 79 5.23 11.46 4.04
CA LEU A 79 5.06 12.40 2.92
C LEU A 79 4.94 13.87 3.34
N GLY A 80 4.67 14.13 4.62
CA GLY A 80 4.50 15.50 5.10
C GLY A 80 3.05 16.01 4.99
N LYS A 81 2.87 17.32 5.20
CA LYS A 81 1.56 17.99 5.21
C LYS A 81 0.91 18.01 3.83
N GLU A 82 -0.43 17.97 3.81
CA GLU A 82 -1.22 18.12 2.59
C GLU A 82 -0.85 17.10 1.51
N PHE A 83 -0.61 15.84 1.90
CA PHE A 83 -0.39 14.78 0.95
C PHE A 83 -1.65 14.49 0.13
N LEU A 84 -1.47 13.87 -1.02
CA LEU A 84 -2.57 13.58 -1.94
C LEU A 84 -3.16 12.21 -1.63
N LEU A 85 -4.47 12.12 -1.53
CA LEU A 85 -5.18 10.85 -1.43
C LEU A 85 -5.08 10.05 -2.74
N PRO A 86 -5.17 8.71 -2.68
CA PRO A 86 -5.15 7.88 -3.87
C PRO A 86 -6.34 8.22 -4.78
N ARG A 87 -6.11 8.18 -6.10
CA ARG A 87 -7.13 8.40 -7.12
C ARG A 87 -7.61 7.11 -7.76
N VAL A 88 -6.83 6.07 -7.63
CA VAL A 88 -7.10 4.75 -8.17
C VAL A 88 -6.65 3.69 -7.18
N ILE A 89 -7.37 2.60 -7.14
CA ILE A 89 -7.00 1.39 -6.42
C ILE A 89 -7.15 0.23 -7.41
N SER A 90 -6.18 -0.65 -7.42
CA SER A 90 -6.27 -1.93 -8.12
C SER A 90 -6.40 -3.07 -7.12
N SER A 91 -7.27 -4.02 -7.42
CA SER A 91 -7.38 -5.27 -6.68
C SER A 91 -6.53 -6.34 -7.37
N HIS A 92 -5.56 -6.87 -6.64
CA HIS A 92 -4.74 -7.99 -7.11
C HIS A 92 -5.21 -9.27 -6.42
N GLN A 93 -5.99 -10.07 -7.13
CA GLN A 93 -6.41 -11.38 -6.66
C GLN A 93 -5.84 -12.44 -7.60
N VAL A 94 -4.96 -13.27 -7.09
CA VAL A 94 -4.33 -14.35 -7.85
C VAL A 94 -4.95 -15.68 -7.41
N HIS A 95 -5.52 -16.40 -8.34
CA HIS A 95 -6.04 -17.76 -8.09
C HIS A 95 -4.91 -18.76 -8.09
N CYS A 96 -4.75 -19.47 -6.98
CA CYS A 96 -3.74 -20.52 -6.86
C CYS A 96 -4.25 -21.86 -7.44
N PRO A 97 -3.36 -22.68 -8.01
CA PRO A 97 -1.91 -22.48 -8.10
C PRO A 97 -1.51 -21.52 -9.23
N ALA A 98 -0.61 -20.59 -8.93
CA ALA A 98 -0.01 -19.67 -9.88
C ALA A 98 1.51 -19.66 -9.71
N PRO A 99 2.29 -19.44 -10.78
CA PRO A 99 3.74 -19.28 -10.66
C PRO A 99 4.09 -18.02 -9.87
N ALA A 100 5.20 -18.06 -9.12
CA ALA A 100 5.74 -16.88 -8.48
C ALA A 100 6.10 -15.82 -9.54
N GLN A 101 5.85 -14.55 -9.21
CA GLN A 101 6.32 -13.46 -10.05
C GLN A 101 7.83 -13.27 -9.88
N PRO A 102 8.56 -12.92 -10.95
CA PRO A 102 9.96 -12.53 -10.81
C PRO A 102 10.09 -11.23 -10.00
N TRP A 103 11.21 -11.07 -9.32
CA TRP A 103 11.54 -9.79 -8.67
C TRP A 103 11.53 -8.65 -9.68
N HIS A 104 10.80 -7.59 -9.38
CA HIS A 104 10.69 -6.42 -10.24
C HIS A 104 10.49 -5.15 -9.38
N PRO A 105 10.92 -3.99 -9.84
CA PRO A 105 10.46 -2.72 -9.30
C PRO A 105 9.05 -2.46 -9.82
N ASP A 106 8.19 -1.89 -8.99
CA ASP A 106 6.88 -1.46 -9.43
C ASP A 106 6.95 -0.39 -10.52
N ALA A 107 5.97 -0.40 -11.41
CA ALA A 107 5.93 0.50 -12.56
C ALA A 107 5.97 1.97 -12.11
N GLY A 108 6.77 2.77 -12.82
CA GLY A 108 6.93 4.19 -12.54
C GLY A 108 7.92 4.52 -11.43
N SER A 109 8.58 3.52 -10.83
CA SER A 109 9.63 3.76 -9.84
C SER A 109 10.79 4.52 -10.46
N ILE A 110 10.95 5.77 -10.04
CA ILE A 110 12.07 6.63 -10.42
C ILE A 110 12.89 6.88 -9.17
N PHE A 111 14.19 6.59 -9.23
CA PHE A 111 15.07 6.95 -8.14
C PHE A 111 15.16 8.47 -7.99
N THR A 112 14.73 9.00 -6.87
CA THR A 112 14.87 10.40 -6.48
C THR A 112 15.48 10.48 -5.08
N HIS A 113 16.03 11.64 -4.71
CA HIS A 113 16.49 11.91 -3.35
C HIS A 113 15.35 12.36 -2.43
N ARG A 114 14.12 12.38 -2.94
CA ARG A 114 12.92 12.81 -2.23
C ARG A 114 11.91 11.69 -2.23
N LEU A 115 11.20 11.57 -1.14
CA LEU A 115 10.05 10.69 -1.05
C LEU A 115 8.82 11.46 -1.54
N ASP A 116 8.45 11.25 -2.79
CA ASP A 116 7.33 11.96 -3.42
C ASP A 116 6.07 11.08 -3.53
N CYS A 117 6.21 9.76 -3.35
CA CYS A 117 5.11 8.81 -3.48
C CYS A 117 5.32 7.60 -2.56
N LEU A 118 4.22 7.07 -2.05
CA LEU A 118 4.16 5.80 -1.33
C LEU A 118 3.18 4.87 -2.03
N GLN A 119 3.55 3.61 -2.13
CA GLN A 119 2.61 2.55 -2.47
C GLN A 119 2.09 1.94 -1.16
N VAL A 120 0.78 1.85 -1.03
CA VAL A 120 0.13 1.30 0.16
C VAL A 120 -0.60 0.02 -0.23
N PHE A 121 -0.21 -1.09 0.37
CA PHE A 121 -0.89 -2.36 0.23
C PHE A 121 -1.85 -2.58 1.40
N TYR A 122 -3.05 -3.02 1.09
CA TYR A 122 -4.06 -3.34 2.09
C TYR A 122 -4.55 -4.77 1.93
N TYR A 123 -4.41 -5.55 2.98
CA TYR A 123 -4.78 -6.97 3.03
C TYR A 123 -5.91 -7.18 4.04
N PRO A 124 -7.17 -7.11 3.62
CA PRO A 124 -8.31 -7.20 4.53
C PRO A 124 -8.42 -8.54 5.25
N LEU A 125 -7.97 -9.62 4.65
CA LEU A 125 -8.00 -10.97 5.24
C LEU A 125 -6.63 -11.44 5.74
N GLY A 126 -5.61 -10.57 5.65
CA GLY A 126 -4.23 -11.00 5.85
C GLY A 126 -3.74 -11.91 4.73
N ALA A 127 -2.53 -12.43 4.88
CA ALA A 127 -1.96 -13.41 3.96
C ALA A 127 -1.06 -14.37 4.74
N THR A 128 -1.22 -15.68 4.52
CA THR A 128 -0.29 -16.68 5.03
C THR A 128 0.81 -16.94 3.99
N LYS A 129 1.91 -17.54 4.43
CA LYS A 129 3.03 -17.85 3.54
C LYS A 129 2.60 -18.75 2.35
N GLU A 130 1.67 -19.66 2.60
CA GLU A 130 1.15 -20.59 1.61
C GLU A 130 0.28 -19.90 0.55
N MET A 131 -0.23 -18.72 0.85
CA MET A 131 -1.02 -17.90 -0.09
C MET A 131 -0.15 -17.09 -1.05
N GLY A 132 1.18 -17.15 -0.94
CA GLY A 132 2.09 -16.41 -1.79
C GLY A 132 1.96 -14.89 -1.61
N PRO A 133 2.17 -14.36 -0.39
CA PRO A 133 2.07 -12.93 -0.14
C PRO A 133 3.11 -12.14 -0.92
N THR A 134 2.88 -10.84 -1.08
CA THR A 134 3.91 -9.93 -1.63
C THR A 134 5.16 -10.00 -0.78
N GLU A 135 6.28 -10.26 -1.43
CA GLU A 135 7.61 -10.22 -0.81
C GLU A 135 8.29 -8.89 -1.13
N LEU A 136 8.98 -8.35 -0.16
CA LEU A 136 9.75 -7.10 -0.30
C LEU A 136 11.23 -7.37 -0.01
N LEU A 137 12.12 -6.83 -0.83
CA LEU A 137 13.55 -6.90 -0.60
C LEU A 137 13.99 -5.66 0.22
N PRO A 138 14.35 -5.85 1.52
CA PRO A 138 14.72 -4.72 2.37
C PRO A 138 15.91 -3.93 1.81
N GLY A 139 15.79 -2.60 1.79
CA GLY A 139 16.84 -1.71 1.31
C GLY A 139 16.93 -1.57 -0.21
N SER A 140 16.12 -2.30 -0.98
CA SER A 140 16.18 -2.26 -2.46
C SER A 140 15.85 -0.88 -3.04
N HIS A 141 15.10 -0.05 -2.34
CA HIS A 141 14.80 1.33 -2.71
C HIS A 141 16.05 2.23 -2.74
N LEU A 142 17.14 1.84 -2.08
CA LEU A 142 18.43 2.56 -2.09
C LEU A 142 19.31 2.15 -3.27
N THR A 143 18.96 1.11 -4.01
CA THR A 143 19.78 0.58 -5.10
C THR A 143 19.32 1.15 -6.45
N ARG A 144 20.27 1.64 -7.25
CA ARG A 144 20.01 2.07 -8.65
C ARG A 144 19.84 0.89 -9.60
N ALA A 145 19.83 -0.32 -9.11
CA ALA A 145 19.93 -1.53 -9.92
C ALA A 145 18.63 -1.82 -10.66
N ARG A 146 18.30 -1.01 -11.69
CA ARG A 146 17.27 -1.37 -12.67
C ARG A 146 17.55 -2.72 -13.36
N ASN A 147 18.79 -3.21 -13.36
CA ASN A 147 19.23 -4.38 -14.10
C ASN A 147 19.77 -5.52 -13.23
N ALA A 148 19.82 -5.38 -11.91
CA ALA A 148 20.41 -6.41 -11.04
C ALA A 148 19.52 -7.64 -10.85
N PHE A 149 18.25 -7.57 -11.28
CA PHE A 149 17.27 -8.64 -11.11
C PHE A 149 16.82 -9.28 -12.43
N LEU A 150 17.43 -8.89 -13.56
CA LEU A 150 17.16 -9.45 -14.87
C LEU A 150 18.27 -10.47 -15.23
N GLY A 151 18.49 -11.43 -14.37
CA GLY A 151 19.42 -12.53 -14.58
C GLY A 151 18.71 -13.86 -14.57
#